data_c9f6d985e3c25b462f6a9e31ac00ae6f
#
_entry.id   c9f6d985e3c25b462f6a9e31ac00ae6f
#
_cell.length_a   1.000
_cell.length_b   1.000
_cell.length_c   1.000
_cell.angle_alpha   90.00
_cell.angle_beta   90.00
_cell.angle_gamma   90.00
#
_symmetry.space_group_name_H-M   'P 1'
#
loop_
_entity.id
_entity.type
_entity.pdbx_description
1 polymer ?
#
loop_
_entity_poly.entity_id
_entity_poly.type
_entity_poly.pdbx_seq_one_letter_code
_entity_poly.pdbx_strand_id
1 'polypeptide(L)'
;MDKNNLVNGFTNYETFTFVLWLDNDKKMHDLALDAVKTAYNKNLRLSNAIYEIQSFLETYLHQNIHDNFTDFYRDMIVNSINKINTYEVAKHLFHNYVENYQIEQKTA
;
A
#
# COMPACT_ATOMS: atom_id res chain seq x y z
N MET A 1 10.82 14.24 10.11
CA MET A 1 9.67 14.94 9.53
C MET A 1 8.79 15.47 10.64
N ASP A 2 8.37 16.71 10.51
CA ASP A 2 7.47 17.33 11.47
C ASP A 2 6.08 16.70 11.37
N LYS A 3 5.52 16.29 12.52
CA LYS A 3 4.19 15.67 12.56
C LYS A 3 3.10 16.59 12.00
N ASN A 4 3.30 17.90 12.06
CA ASN A 4 2.34 18.89 11.56
C ASN A 4 2.21 18.89 10.03
N ASN A 5 3.16 18.26 9.34
CA ASN A 5 3.16 18.20 7.87
C ASN A 5 2.57 16.90 7.33
N LEU A 6 2.09 16.01 8.20
CA LEU A 6 1.48 14.75 7.76
C LEU A 6 0.05 15.00 7.26
N VAL A 7 -0.35 14.25 6.22
CA VAL A 7 -1.71 14.27 5.69
C VAL A 7 -2.43 13.06 6.26
N ASN A 8 -3.31 13.28 7.23
CA ASN A 8 -4.06 12.23 7.93
C ASN A 8 -3.16 11.09 8.42
N GLY A 9 -1.95 11.46 8.89
CA GLY A 9 -0.98 10.51 9.42
C GLY A 9 0.00 9.95 8.40
N PHE A 10 -0.11 10.31 7.12
CA PHE A 10 0.77 9.82 6.06
C PHE A 10 1.69 10.93 5.54
N THR A 11 2.80 10.51 4.93
CA THR A 11 3.87 11.41 4.50
C THR A 11 3.38 12.52 3.56
N ASN A 12 2.46 12.20 2.64
CA ASN A 12 1.93 13.16 1.68
C ASN A 12 0.53 12.77 1.23
N TYR A 13 -0.08 13.64 0.44
CA TYR A 13 -1.45 13.46 -0.03
C TYR A 13 -1.58 12.24 -0.95
N GLU A 14 -0.60 12.01 -1.80
CA GLU A 14 -0.63 10.87 -2.74
C GLU A 14 -0.63 9.55 -1.98
N THR A 15 0.16 9.44 -0.92
CA THR A 15 0.20 8.24 -0.08
C THR A 15 -1.13 8.02 0.62
N PHE A 16 -1.68 9.08 1.21
CA PHE A 16 -2.99 9.00 1.86
C PHE A 16 -4.08 8.58 0.88
N THR A 17 -4.08 9.17 -0.32
CA THR A 17 -5.07 8.84 -1.36
C THR A 17 -5.00 7.37 -1.74
N PHE A 18 -3.79 6.83 -1.89
CA PHE A 18 -3.63 5.41 -2.22
C PHE A 18 -4.21 4.52 -1.11
N VAL A 19 -3.91 4.82 0.15
CA VAL A 19 -4.46 4.07 1.28
C VAL A 19 -5.99 4.16 1.28
N LEU A 20 -6.53 5.35 1.03
CA LEU A 20 -7.98 5.56 0.99
C LEU A 20 -8.64 4.66 -0.05
N TRP A 21 -8.07 4.56 -1.25
CA TRP A 21 -8.59 3.68 -2.30
C TRP A 21 -8.43 2.22 -1.94
N LEU A 22 -7.30 1.82 -1.34
CA LEU A 22 -7.10 0.45 -0.88
C LEU A 22 -8.12 0.03 0.16
N ASP A 23 -8.57 0.98 0.99
CA ASP A 23 -9.56 0.68 2.02
C ASP A 23 -10.98 0.64 1.48
N ASN A 24 -11.29 1.39 0.43
CA ASN A 24 -12.67 1.60 -0.01
C ASN A 24 -13.03 0.92 -1.34
N ASP A 25 -12.06 0.56 -2.16
CA ASP A 25 -12.31 -0.17 -3.40
C ASP A 25 -12.14 -1.66 -3.13
N LYS A 26 -13.20 -2.44 -3.34
CA LYS A 26 -13.19 -3.85 -2.98
C LYS A 26 -12.10 -4.63 -3.71
N LYS A 27 -11.92 -4.39 -5.02
CA LYS A 27 -10.93 -5.11 -5.80
C LYS A 27 -9.52 -4.79 -5.33
N MET A 28 -9.22 -3.50 -5.12
CA MET A 28 -7.92 -3.09 -4.62
C MET A 28 -7.67 -3.63 -3.21
N HIS A 29 -8.70 -3.57 -2.37
CA HIS A 29 -8.60 -4.09 -1.00
C HIS A 29 -8.28 -5.58 -1.00
N ASP A 30 -8.99 -6.37 -1.79
CA ASP A 30 -8.81 -7.81 -1.84
C ASP A 30 -7.42 -8.19 -2.36
N LEU A 31 -6.93 -7.48 -3.37
CA LEU A 31 -5.58 -7.71 -3.90
C LEU A 31 -4.50 -7.39 -2.86
N ALA A 32 -4.65 -6.27 -2.16
CA ALA A 32 -3.71 -5.87 -1.13
C ALA A 32 -3.72 -6.87 0.05
N LEU A 33 -4.91 -7.27 0.48
CA LEU A 33 -5.05 -8.24 1.57
C LEU A 33 -4.40 -9.56 1.22
N ASP A 34 -4.56 -10.03 -0.03
CA ASP A 34 -3.96 -11.25 -0.50
C ASP A 34 -2.43 -11.19 -0.43
N ALA A 35 -1.86 -10.06 -0.85
CA ALA A 35 -0.41 -9.86 -0.79
C ALA A 35 0.09 -9.88 0.65
N VAL A 36 -0.65 -9.23 1.57
CA VAL A 36 -0.30 -9.19 2.99
C VAL A 36 -0.35 -10.60 3.59
N LYS A 37 -1.42 -11.35 3.32
CA LYS A 37 -1.56 -12.72 3.81
C LYS A 37 -0.42 -13.62 3.30
N THR A 38 -0.08 -13.48 2.04
CA THR A 38 1.00 -14.25 1.44
C THR A 38 2.32 -13.97 2.14
N ALA A 39 2.66 -12.71 2.35
CA ALA A 39 3.89 -12.33 3.04
C ALA A 39 3.89 -12.81 4.50
N TYR A 40 2.75 -12.66 5.19
CA TYR A 40 2.62 -13.11 6.57
C TYR A 40 2.82 -14.62 6.69
N ASN A 41 2.22 -15.39 5.80
CA ASN A 41 2.25 -16.85 5.86
C ASN A 41 3.62 -17.43 5.51
N LYS A 42 4.50 -16.65 4.89
CA LYS A 42 5.88 -17.08 4.63
C LYS A 42 6.75 -17.07 5.88
N ASN A 43 6.23 -16.52 6.97
CA ASN A 43 6.96 -16.45 8.25
C ASN A 43 8.31 -15.77 8.13
N LEU A 44 8.35 -14.68 7.33
CA LEU A 44 9.55 -13.91 7.10
C LEU A 44 9.85 -12.97 8.29
N ARG A 45 11.07 -12.47 8.34
CA ARG A 45 11.38 -11.34 9.22
C ARG A 45 10.50 -10.16 8.83
N LEU A 46 10.17 -9.32 9.82
CA LEU A 46 9.29 -8.17 9.63
C LEU A 46 9.71 -7.32 8.43
N SER A 47 10.99 -6.97 8.33
CA SER A 47 11.50 -6.14 7.25
C SER A 47 11.31 -6.79 5.88
N ASN A 48 11.48 -8.09 5.79
CA ASN A 48 11.33 -8.82 4.54
C ASN A 48 9.86 -8.95 4.14
N ALA A 49 8.97 -9.14 5.11
CA ALA A 49 7.54 -9.18 4.84
C ALA A 49 7.05 -7.83 4.31
N ILE A 50 7.46 -6.74 4.93
CA ILE A 50 7.10 -5.40 4.47
C ILE A 50 7.65 -5.14 3.07
N TYR A 51 8.89 -5.56 2.81
CA TYR A 51 9.51 -5.40 1.49
C TYR A 51 8.71 -6.13 0.40
N GLU A 52 8.25 -7.36 0.68
CA GLU A 52 7.45 -8.10 -0.30
C GLU A 52 6.13 -7.38 -0.62
N ILE A 53 5.48 -6.85 0.40
CA ILE A 53 4.24 -6.10 0.20
C ILE A 53 4.53 -4.82 -0.60
N GLN A 54 5.61 -4.13 -0.27
CA GLN A 54 6.02 -2.94 -1.00
C GLN A 54 6.27 -3.24 -2.48
N SER A 55 6.97 -4.35 -2.77
CA SER A 55 7.24 -4.75 -4.14
C SER A 55 5.96 -5.03 -4.91
N PHE A 56 4.99 -5.68 -4.27
CA PHE A 56 3.67 -5.90 -4.88
C PHE A 56 2.98 -4.57 -5.20
N LEU A 57 2.99 -3.64 -4.26
CA LEU A 57 2.33 -2.33 -4.45
C LEU A 57 2.98 -1.55 -5.59
N GLU A 58 4.29 -1.56 -5.67
CA GLU A 58 5.02 -0.88 -6.74
C GLU A 58 4.66 -1.46 -8.10
N THR A 59 4.67 -2.79 -8.20
CA THR A 59 4.29 -3.47 -9.44
C THR A 59 2.85 -3.14 -9.82
N TYR A 60 1.93 -3.20 -8.86
CA TYR A 60 0.53 -2.90 -9.08
C TYR A 60 0.34 -1.48 -9.63
N LEU A 61 0.98 -0.50 -9.00
CA LEU A 61 0.84 0.89 -9.41
C LEU A 61 1.33 1.11 -10.85
N HIS A 62 2.48 0.51 -11.20
CA HIS A 62 3.06 0.72 -12.53
C HIS A 62 2.33 -0.06 -13.61
N GLN A 63 1.78 -1.24 -13.28
CA GLN A 63 1.03 -2.04 -14.26
C GLN A 63 -0.27 -1.38 -14.69
N ASN A 64 -0.81 -0.48 -13.89
CA ASN A 64 -2.09 0.16 -14.17
C ASN A 64 -1.96 1.49 -14.89
N ILE A 65 -0.75 1.81 -15.36
CA ILE A 65 -0.55 2.97 -16.23
C ILE A 65 -0.87 2.55 -17.66
N HIS A 66 -1.94 3.12 -18.23
CA HIS A 66 -2.38 2.75 -19.58
C HIS A 66 -1.55 3.45 -20.63
N ASP A 67 -1.20 2.71 -21.69
CA ASP A 67 -0.46 3.26 -22.82
C ASP A 67 -1.30 4.25 -23.65
N ASN A 68 -2.62 4.26 -23.44
CA ASN A 68 -3.52 5.16 -24.15
C ASN A 68 -3.45 6.61 -23.67
N PHE A 69 -2.80 6.87 -22.55
CA PHE A 69 -2.66 8.23 -22.05
C PHE A 69 -1.67 9.00 -22.92
N THR A 70 -2.00 10.28 -23.20
CA THR A 70 -1.05 11.17 -23.87
C THR A 70 0.17 11.39 -22.99
N ASP A 71 1.29 11.80 -23.61
CA ASP A 71 2.55 11.97 -22.89
C ASP A 71 2.41 12.89 -21.68
N PHE A 72 1.64 13.98 -21.82
CA PHE A 72 1.42 14.91 -20.70
C PHE A 72 0.72 14.22 -19.53
N TYR A 73 -0.40 13.54 -19.78
CA TYR A 73 -1.14 12.87 -18.72
C TYR A 73 -0.35 11.72 -18.12
N ARG A 74 0.39 10.99 -18.96
CA ARG A 74 1.25 9.91 -18.50
C ARG A 74 2.30 10.43 -17.54
N ASP A 75 2.97 11.54 -17.87
CA ASP A 75 3.98 12.15 -17.01
C ASP A 75 3.38 12.58 -15.67
N MET A 76 2.16 13.17 -15.70
CA MET A 76 1.50 13.58 -14.48
C MET A 76 1.17 12.38 -13.59
N ILE A 77 0.68 11.30 -14.18
CA ILE A 77 0.34 10.08 -13.45
C ILE A 77 1.61 9.47 -12.85
N VAL A 78 2.66 9.33 -13.63
CA VAL A 78 3.93 8.75 -13.16
C VAL A 78 4.51 9.60 -12.02
N ASN A 79 4.48 10.92 -12.14
CA ASN A 79 4.96 11.81 -11.09
C ASN A 79 4.17 11.61 -9.79
N SER A 80 2.85 11.47 -9.89
CA SER A 80 2.01 11.27 -8.71
C SER A 80 2.27 9.91 -8.08
N ILE A 81 2.39 8.87 -8.88
CA ILE A 81 2.70 7.51 -8.40
C ILE A 81 4.05 7.49 -7.69
N ASN A 82 5.05 8.17 -8.23
CA ASN A 82 6.39 8.19 -7.64
C ASN A 82 6.43 8.92 -6.30
N LYS A 83 5.43 9.73 -5.99
CA LYS A 83 5.32 10.39 -4.68
C LYS A 83 4.70 9.50 -3.61
N ILE A 84 4.08 8.39 -4.00
CA ILE A 84 3.50 7.47 -3.04
C ILE A 84 4.62 6.76 -2.29
N ASN A 85 4.59 6.87 -0.97
CA ASN A 85 5.55 6.17 -0.11
C ASN A 85 5.06 4.73 0.09
N THR A 86 5.44 3.84 -0.82
CA THR A 86 4.97 2.45 -0.83
C THR A 86 5.44 1.68 0.40
N TYR A 87 6.60 2.02 0.95
CA TYR A 87 7.06 1.41 2.20
C TYR A 87 6.11 1.74 3.35
N GLU A 88 5.70 3.00 3.46
CA GLU A 88 4.77 3.43 4.50
C GLU A 88 3.43 2.71 4.38
N VAL A 89 2.93 2.56 3.14
CA VAL A 89 1.68 1.85 2.87
C VAL A 89 1.82 0.37 3.23
N ALA A 90 2.90 -0.27 2.81
CA ALA A 90 3.15 -1.68 3.11
C ALA A 90 3.21 -1.94 4.61
N LYS A 91 3.90 -1.06 5.33
CA LYS A 91 4.01 -1.16 6.79
C LYS A 91 2.64 -1.01 7.45
N HIS A 92 1.86 -0.04 7.00
CA HIS A 92 0.50 0.20 7.49
C HIS A 92 -0.38 -1.03 7.28
N LEU A 93 -0.37 -1.59 6.08
CA LEU A 93 -1.17 -2.77 5.75
C LEU A 93 -0.78 -3.99 6.59
N PHE A 94 0.52 -4.21 6.73
CA PHE A 94 1.01 -5.38 7.46
C PHE A 94 0.63 -5.29 8.95
N HIS A 95 0.86 -4.13 9.57
CA HIS A 95 0.53 -3.95 10.98
C HIS A 95 -0.97 -4.08 11.24
N ASN A 96 -1.80 -3.52 10.36
CA ASN A 96 -3.24 -3.66 10.48
C ASN A 96 -3.69 -5.13 10.38
N TYR A 97 -3.10 -5.87 9.46
CA TYR A 97 -3.45 -7.27 9.28
C TYR A 97 -3.05 -8.09 10.51
N VAL A 98 -1.83 -7.91 10.99
CA VAL A 98 -1.34 -8.66 12.16
C VAL A 98 -2.22 -8.36 13.37
N GLU A 99 -2.55 -7.10 13.60
CA GLU A 99 -3.39 -6.70 14.73
C GLU A 99 -4.77 -7.35 14.63
N ASN A 100 -5.40 -7.30 13.47
CA ASN A 100 -6.72 -7.88 13.27
C ASN A 100 -6.68 -9.41 13.35
N TYR A 101 -5.64 -10.03 12.82
CA TYR A 101 -5.47 -11.48 12.87
C TYR A 101 -5.35 -11.94 14.33
N GLN A 102 -4.58 -11.23 15.14
CA GLN A 102 -4.45 -11.57 16.56
C GLN A 102 -5.77 -11.45 17.31
N ILE A 103 -6.57 -10.43 16.98
CA ILE A 103 -7.90 -10.25 17.57
C ILE A 103 -8.80 -11.44 17.19
N GLU A 104 -8.81 -11.84 15.92
CA GLU A 104 -9.59 -12.98 15.46
C GLU A 104 -9.18 -14.27 16.17
N GLN A 105 -7.90 -14.49 16.36
CA GLN A 105 -7.39 -15.68 17.07
C GLN A 105 -7.84 -15.70 18.52
N LYS A 106 -7.90 -14.54 19.16
CA LYS A 106 -8.32 -14.46 20.57
C LYS A 106 -9.82 -14.68 20.75
N THR A 107 -10.61 -14.38 19.73
CA THR A 107 -12.08 -14.52 19.80
C THR A 107 -12.59 -15.85 19.28
N ALA A 108 -11.72 -16.61 18.63
CA ALA A 108 -12.10 -17.89 18.03
C ALA A 108 -12.31 -19.01 19.08
#